data_57148cc0513fda556616ff699ad63555
#
_entry.id   57148cc0513fda556616ff699ad63555
#
_cell.length_a   1.000
_cell.length_b   1.000
_cell.length_c   1.000
_cell.angle_alpha   90.00
_cell.angle_beta   90.00
_cell.angle_gamma   90.00
#
_symmetry.space_group_name_H-M   'P 1'
#
loop_
_entity.id
_entity.type
_entity.pdbx_description
1 polymer ?
#
loop_
_entity_poly.entity_id
_entity_poly.type
_entity_poly.pdbx_seq_one_letter_code
_entity_poly.pdbx_strand_id
1 'polypeptide(L)'
;RLYYPDVEEKIAGMFRQDYEFWRAAIQSAQDTGEIRQDVEIEDTAMMFRQVFFGLSFEQSFLKGLDIKRLARELHFVYSLLKA
;
A
#
# COMPACT_ATOMS: atom_id res chain seq x y z
N ARG A 1 4.11 17.26 -27.85
CA ARG A 1 4.07 16.72 -26.51
C ARG A 1 5.37 17.02 -25.75
N LEU A 2 5.24 17.49 -24.54
CA LEU A 2 6.37 17.70 -23.66
C LEU A 2 6.75 16.37 -22.98
N TYR A 3 8.04 16.11 -22.92
CA TYR A 3 8.56 14.92 -22.30
C TYR A 3 9.50 15.32 -21.16
N TYR A 4 9.24 14.78 -19.96
CA TYR A 4 10.00 15.12 -18.76
C TYR A 4 10.54 13.84 -18.12
N PRO A 5 11.69 13.31 -18.60
CA PRO A 5 12.26 12.09 -18.06
C PRO A 5 12.54 12.16 -16.55
N ASP A 6 12.91 13.34 -16.04
CA ASP A 6 13.16 13.53 -14.62
C ASP A 6 11.88 13.31 -13.80
N VAL A 7 10.73 13.73 -14.33
CA VAL A 7 9.45 13.55 -13.64
C VAL A 7 9.08 12.07 -13.60
N GLU A 8 9.24 11.37 -14.72
CA GLU A 8 8.97 9.93 -14.76
C GLU A 8 9.84 9.17 -13.77
N GLU A 9 11.12 9.51 -13.72
CA GLU A 9 12.06 8.87 -12.81
C GLU A 9 11.70 9.13 -11.34
N LYS A 10 11.30 10.36 -11.03
CA LYS A 10 10.87 10.72 -9.67
C LYS A 10 9.62 9.97 -9.26
N ILE A 11 8.65 9.86 -10.16
CA ILE A 11 7.42 9.12 -9.90
C ILE A 11 7.73 7.64 -9.67
N ALA A 12 8.57 7.05 -10.52
CA ALA A 12 8.99 5.67 -10.35
C ALA A 12 9.70 5.46 -9.02
N GLY A 13 10.53 6.43 -8.61
CA GLY A 13 11.20 6.39 -7.31
C GLY A 13 10.22 6.42 -6.14
N MET A 14 9.19 7.26 -6.24
CA MET A 14 8.14 7.33 -5.23
C MET A 14 7.39 6.01 -5.11
N PHE A 15 7.08 5.37 -6.24
CA PHE A 15 6.41 4.08 -6.22
C PHE A 15 7.29 3.00 -5.58
N ARG A 16 8.58 3.02 -5.87
CA ARG A 16 9.51 2.07 -5.24
C ARG A 16 9.59 2.26 -3.73
N GLN A 17 9.67 3.53 -3.28
CA GLN A 17 9.73 3.85 -1.85
C GLN A 17 8.45 3.42 -1.14
N ASP A 18 7.31 3.66 -1.77
CA ASP A 18 6.03 3.27 -1.19
C ASP A 18 5.91 1.75 -1.10
N TYR A 19 6.31 1.03 -2.13
CA TYR A 19 6.32 -0.42 -2.09
C TYR A 19 7.23 -0.94 -0.97
N GLU A 20 8.43 -0.38 -0.84
CA GLU A 20 9.37 -0.80 0.21
C GLU A 20 8.84 -0.54 1.61
N PHE A 21 8.09 0.55 1.79
CA PHE A 21 7.41 0.81 3.06
C PHE A 21 6.46 -0.33 3.41
N TRP A 22 5.59 -0.70 2.47
CA TRP A 22 4.63 -1.77 2.71
C TRP A 22 5.32 -3.11 2.91
N ARG A 23 6.33 -3.39 2.11
CA ARG A 23 7.07 -4.66 2.22
C ARG A 23 7.72 -4.78 3.60
N ALA A 24 8.34 -3.72 4.09
CA ALA A 24 8.99 -3.73 5.40
C ALA A 24 7.96 -3.93 6.52
N ALA A 25 6.79 -3.28 6.40
CA ALA A 25 5.72 -3.42 7.39
C ALA A 25 5.18 -4.86 7.43
N ILE A 26 4.95 -5.47 6.29
CA ILE A 26 4.45 -6.84 6.20
C ILE A 26 5.50 -7.82 6.72
N GLN A 27 6.78 -7.60 6.36
CA GLN A 27 7.86 -8.45 6.86
C GLN A 27 7.95 -8.39 8.39
N SER A 28 7.88 -7.19 8.95
CA SER A 28 7.92 -7.02 10.40
C SER A 28 6.76 -7.72 11.09
N ALA A 29 5.56 -7.60 10.54
CA ALA A 29 4.39 -8.26 11.10
C ALA A 29 4.50 -9.78 11.03
N GLN A 30 5.10 -10.31 9.97
CA GLN A 30 5.33 -11.74 9.86
C GLN A 30 6.41 -12.21 10.84
N ASP A 31 7.47 -11.42 11.00
CA ASP A 31 8.57 -11.74 11.92
C ASP A 31 8.10 -11.81 13.37
N THR A 32 7.14 -10.97 13.74
CA THR A 32 6.58 -10.96 15.09
C THR A 32 5.44 -11.97 15.28
N GLY A 33 5.04 -12.67 14.23
CA GLY A 33 3.94 -13.63 14.30
C GLY A 33 2.55 -12.99 14.25
N GLU A 34 2.47 -11.69 13.98
CA GLU A 34 1.22 -10.96 13.91
C GLU A 34 0.37 -11.40 12.72
N ILE A 35 1.02 -11.68 11.60
CA ILE A 35 0.37 -12.27 10.42
C ILE A 35 0.91 -13.68 10.16
N ARG A 36 0.16 -14.45 9.37
CA ARG A 36 0.51 -15.86 9.12
C ARG A 36 1.85 -15.98 8.38
N GLN A 37 2.58 -17.03 8.69
CA GLN A 37 3.89 -17.31 8.09
C GLN A 37 3.80 -17.75 6.63
N ASP A 38 2.63 -18.21 6.18
CA ASP A 38 2.40 -18.65 4.81
C ASP A 38 2.00 -17.51 3.88
N VAL A 39 1.92 -16.28 4.39
CA VAL A 39 1.61 -15.11 3.58
C VAL A 39 2.83 -14.73 2.73
N GLU A 40 2.61 -14.55 1.44
CA GLU A 40 3.67 -14.14 0.52
C GLU A 40 3.86 -12.63 0.66
N ILE A 41 5.08 -12.21 1.03
CA ILE A 41 5.35 -10.84 1.44
C ILE A 41 5.26 -9.86 0.28
N GLU A 42 5.87 -10.18 -0.86
CA GLU A 42 5.92 -9.25 -1.99
C GLU A 42 4.54 -8.99 -2.57
N ASP A 43 3.76 -10.03 -2.81
CA ASP A 43 2.41 -9.88 -3.35
C ASP A 43 1.50 -9.19 -2.36
N THR A 44 1.66 -9.46 -1.07
CA THR A 44 0.87 -8.82 -0.03
C THR A 44 1.18 -7.34 0.07
N ALA A 45 2.46 -6.98 0.03
CA ALA A 45 2.87 -5.58 0.03
C ALA A 45 2.31 -4.83 -1.18
N MET A 46 2.34 -5.46 -2.35
CA MET A 46 1.78 -4.86 -3.55
C MET A 46 0.27 -4.68 -3.42
N MET A 47 -0.42 -5.64 -2.84
CA MET A 47 -1.85 -5.54 -2.60
C MET A 47 -2.20 -4.35 -1.71
N PHE A 48 -1.51 -4.21 -0.58
CA PHE A 48 -1.74 -3.08 0.33
C PHE A 48 -1.47 -1.74 -0.36
N ARG A 49 -0.38 -1.67 -1.08
CA ARG A 49 -0.03 -0.47 -1.82
C ARG A 49 -1.13 -0.07 -2.80
N GLN A 50 -1.65 -1.04 -3.55
CA GLN A 50 -2.68 -0.76 -4.55
C GLN A 50 -4.03 -0.44 -3.93
N VAL A 51 -4.38 -1.10 -2.83
CA VAL A 51 -5.60 -0.77 -2.09
C VAL A 51 -5.52 0.66 -1.58
N PHE A 52 -4.39 1.05 -0.98
CA PHE A 52 -4.18 2.40 -0.48
C PHE A 52 -4.32 3.43 -1.61
N PHE A 53 -3.62 3.23 -2.71
CA PHE A 53 -3.68 4.16 -3.84
C PHE A 53 -5.07 4.22 -4.45
N GLY A 54 -5.72 3.07 -4.62
CA GLY A 54 -7.06 3.03 -5.20
C GLY A 54 -8.07 3.79 -4.37
N LEU A 55 -8.07 3.55 -3.07
CA LEU A 55 -9.00 4.22 -2.16
C LEU A 55 -8.70 5.71 -2.06
N SER A 56 -7.42 6.08 -1.96
CA SER A 56 -7.02 7.48 -1.89
C SER A 56 -7.41 8.23 -3.15
N PHE A 57 -7.17 7.62 -4.31
CA PHE A 57 -7.54 8.22 -5.59
C PHE A 57 -9.05 8.44 -5.69
N GLU A 58 -9.82 7.40 -5.38
CA GLU A 58 -11.27 7.47 -5.45
C GLU A 58 -11.82 8.56 -4.54
N GLN A 59 -11.35 8.59 -3.29
CA GLN A 59 -11.84 9.55 -2.31
C GLN A 59 -11.48 10.98 -2.68
N SER A 60 -10.26 11.22 -3.14
CA SER A 60 -9.83 12.56 -3.51
C SER A 60 -10.55 13.06 -4.76
N PHE A 61 -10.94 12.16 -5.64
CA PHE A 61 -11.67 12.51 -6.85
C PHE A 61 -13.13 12.87 -6.55
N LEU A 62 -13.76 12.16 -5.63
CA LEU A 62 -15.19 12.30 -5.38
C LEU A 62 -15.53 13.29 -4.28
N LYS A 63 -14.90 13.19 -3.12
CA LYS A 63 -15.31 13.94 -1.93
C LYS A 63 -14.13 14.44 -1.09
N GLY A 64 -12.92 14.23 -1.54
CA GLY A 64 -11.76 14.42 -0.70
C GLY A 64 -11.49 13.19 0.16
N LEU A 65 -10.36 13.20 0.85
CA LEU A 65 -9.86 12.04 1.58
C LEU A 65 -10.61 11.83 2.89
N ASP A 66 -11.23 10.67 3.03
CA ASP A 66 -11.86 10.23 4.27
C ASP A 66 -10.89 9.26 4.97
N ILE A 67 -10.16 9.78 5.95
CA ILE A 67 -9.14 9.01 6.66
C ILE A 67 -9.74 7.84 7.42
N LYS A 68 -10.91 8.01 8.02
CA LYS A 68 -11.56 6.95 8.79
C LYS A 68 -11.95 5.77 7.90
N ARG A 69 -12.50 6.06 6.75
CA ARG A 69 -12.88 5.02 5.80
C ARG A 69 -11.65 4.31 5.25
N LEU A 70 -10.61 5.06 4.91
CA LEU A 70 -9.36 4.50 4.42
C LEU A 70 -8.75 3.55 5.46
N ALA A 71 -8.68 3.99 6.71
CA ALA A 71 -8.15 3.18 7.80
C ALA A 71 -8.96 1.91 7.99
N ARG A 72 -10.28 1.99 7.90
CA ARG A 72 -11.17 0.84 8.06
C ARG A 72 -10.95 -0.19 6.96
N GLU A 73 -10.83 0.27 5.71
CA GLU A 73 -10.62 -0.65 4.59
C GLU A 73 -9.25 -1.34 4.67
N LEU A 74 -8.22 -0.59 5.04
CA LEU A 74 -6.90 -1.19 5.23
C LEU A 74 -6.91 -2.18 6.40
N HIS A 75 -7.61 -1.85 7.47
CA HIS A 75 -7.75 -2.76 8.60
C HIS A 75 -8.48 -4.04 8.21
N PHE A 76 -9.51 -3.93 7.40
CA PHE A 76 -10.22 -5.10 6.89
C PHE A 76 -9.29 -6.01 6.10
N VAL A 77 -8.52 -5.46 5.18
CA VAL A 77 -7.55 -6.24 4.40
C VAL A 77 -6.54 -6.91 5.34
N TYR A 78 -6.05 -6.16 6.33
CA TYR A 78 -5.09 -6.69 7.30
C TYR A 78 -5.69 -7.87 8.09
N SER A 79 -6.97 -7.78 8.46
CA SER A 79 -7.62 -8.83 9.24
C SER A 79 -7.64 -10.18 8.52
N LEU A 80 -7.57 -10.18 7.19
CA LEU A 80 -7.50 -11.41 6.41
C LEU A 80 -6.16 -12.13 6.52
N LEU A 81 -5.13 -11.42 6.97
CA LEU A 81 -3.76 -11.93 7.08
C LEU A 81 -3.40 -12.36 8.50
N LYS A 82 -4.20 -11.96 9.44
CA LYS A 82 -3.92 -12.15 10.86
C LYS A 82 -3.76 -13.62 11.20
N ALA A 83 -2.77 -13.90 12.01
CA ALA A 83 -2.48 -15.25 12.49
C ALA A 83 -3.55 -15.77 13.44
#